data_809e77b6c1368da4a18904f93bfdc27c
#
_entry.id   809e77b6c1368da4a18904f93bfdc27c
#
_cell.length_a   1.000
_cell.length_b   1.000
_cell.length_c   1.000
_cell.angle_alpha   90.00
_cell.angle_beta   90.00
_cell.angle_gamma   90.00
#
_symmetry.space_group_name_H-M   'P 1'
#
loop_
_entity.id
_entity.type
_entity.pdbx_description
1 polymer ?
#
loop_
_entity_poly.entity_id
_entity_poly.type
_entity_poly.pdbx_seq_one_letter_code
_entity_poly.pdbx_strand_id
1 'polypeptide(L)'
;KDESSIRLKRNEGVSTFFRARFKEDGMTLEDLSNAPVFRPEGGQLDVEDPRTTFIDGVYYVAYVSTKLSDKNVTLEGNQLISFKPELACTLDFENYHRFQISGMPEFTKDFVLFPRKVNGEYLALHRPTIPDELANNPVLSRFYAKEQGIWLARSHDLRQWYGHRKILNPASDEIRIGAGAPPIETEDGWVLFYHAVKMDKHTNKRIYSGQLALLDRFNPQFVKSVSDYILTPQRDYERKNPEILDLEHVFFT
;
A
#
# COMPACT_ATOMS: atom_id res chain seq x y z
N LYS A 1 13.73 1.47 37.42
CA LYS A 1 12.90 2.29 36.52
C LYS A 1 12.46 1.36 35.41
N ASP A 2 11.18 1.10 35.41
CA ASP A 2 10.51 0.05 34.69
C ASP A 2 10.49 0.35 33.17
N GLU A 3 11.23 -0.41 32.39
CA GLU A 3 11.19 -0.39 30.91
C GLU A 3 10.07 -1.29 30.36
N SER A 4 9.10 -1.67 31.19
CA SER A 4 8.16 -2.76 30.91
C SER A 4 6.79 -2.35 30.37
N SER A 5 6.54 -1.12 29.94
CA SER A 5 5.16 -0.67 29.68
C SER A 5 4.83 -0.13 28.30
N ILE A 6 5.66 -0.38 27.28
CA ILE A 6 5.21 -0.19 25.88
C ILE A 6 4.80 -1.57 25.35
N ARG A 7 3.73 -2.12 25.88
CA ARG A 7 2.99 -3.19 25.20
C ARG A 7 2.10 -2.55 24.14
N LEU A 8 2.65 -2.38 22.95
CA LEU A 8 1.84 -2.31 21.73
C LEU A 8 0.97 -3.58 21.75
N LYS A 9 -0.34 -3.44 21.89
CA LYS A 9 -1.31 -4.51 21.60
C LYS A 9 -1.37 -4.75 20.09
N ARG A 10 -0.25 -5.12 19.50
CA ARG A 10 -0.19 -5.82 18.21
C ARG A 10 0.05 -7.29 18.52
N ASN A 11 -0.60 -8.16 17.78
CA ASN A 11 -0.23 -9.57 17.71
C ASN A 11 1.29 -9.67 17.59
N GLU A 12 1.91 -10.55 18.36
CA GLU A 12 3.37 -10.63 18.62
C GLU A 12 4.24 -10.94 17.39
N GLY A 13 3.82 -10.58 16.16
CA GLY A 13 4.53 -10.82 14.91
C GLY A 13 5.09 -9.54 14.31
N VAL A 14 6.34 -9.60 13.86
CA VAL A 14 6.97 -8.59 13.02
C VAL A 14 6.77 -8.99 11.57
N SER A 15 6.18 -8.11 10.77
CA SER A 15 5.98 -8.34 9.34
C SER A 15 7.33 -8.32 8.60
N THR A 16 7.53 -9.34 7.75
CA THR A 16 8.76 -9.55 6.97
C THR A 16 8.41 -10.14 5.61
N PHE A 17 9.31 -10.05 4.63
CA PHE A 17 9.06 -10.63 3.32
C PHE A 17 9.85 -11.91 3.13
N PHE A 18 9.20 -12.91 2.55
CA PHE A 18 9.80 -14.13 2.05
C PHE A 18 9.82 -14.11 0.53
N ARG A 19 10.79 -14.79 -0.07
CA ARG A 19 10.84 -15.01 -1.51
C ARG A 19 10.18 -16.34 -1.85
N ALA A 20 9.24 -16.32 -2.77
CA ALA A 20 8.69 -17.51 -3.40
C ALA A 20 9.04 -17.51 -4.89
N ARG A 21 9.45 -18.67 -5.44
CA ARG A 21 9.64 -18.88 -6.86
C ARG A 21 8.58 -19.84 -7.35
N PHE A 22 7.96 -19.49 -8.45
CA PHE A 22 6.98 -20.32 -9.14
C PHE A 22 7.55 -20.82 -10.46
N LYS A 23 7.07 -21.96 -10.95
CA LYS A 23 7.35 -22.44 -12.30
C LYS A 23 6.74 -21.49 -13.34
N GLU A 24 7.05 -21.74 -14.61
CA GLU A 24 6.52 -20.93 -15.73
C GLU A 24 4.98 -20.88 -15.81
N ASP A 25 4.28 -21.86 -15.22
CA ASP A 25 2.81 -21.86 -15.11
C ASP A 25 2.28 -20.77 -14.14
N GLY A 26 3.16 -20.12 -13.37
CA GLY A 26 2.80 -19.10 -12.40
C GLY A 26 2.01 -19.60 -11.18
N MET A 27 1.75 -20.89 -11.07
CA MET A 27 0.90 -21.49 -10.02
C MET A 27 1.64 -22.51 -9.18
N THR A 28 2.56 -23.28 -9.76
CA THR A 28 3.29 -24.33 -9.05
C THR A 28 4.47 -23.70 -8.31
N LEU A 29 4.44 -23.76 -6.97
CA LEU A 29 5.56 -23.33 -6.14
C LEU A 29 6.78 -24.22 -6.40
N GLU A 30 7.90 -23.61 -6.79
CA GLU A 30 9.17 -24.29 -7.04
C GLU A 30 10.10 -24.18 -5.83
N ASP A 31 10.18 -22.99 -5.22
CA ASP A 31 11.06 -22.70 -4.11
C ASP A 31 10.44 -21.64 -3.19
N LEU A 32 10.72 -21.78 -1.90
CA LEU A 32 10.38 -20.81 -0.86
C LEU A 32 11.60 -20.59 0.03
N SER A 33 11.98 -19.34 0.24
CA SER A 33 13.10 -19.03 1.13
C SER A 33 12.83 -19.54 2.56
N ASN A 34 13.84 -20.19 3.16
CA ASN A 34 13.73 -20.74 4.52
C ASN A 34 13.74 -19.67 5.62
N ALA A 35 14.11 -18.43 5.26
CA ALA A 35 14.14 -17.28 6.14
C ALA A 35 13.64 -16.05 5.40
N PRO A 36 13.14 -15.03 6.12
CA PRO A 36 12.80 -13.75 5.49
C PRO A 36 14.00 -13.15 4.76
N VAL A 37 13.78 -12.77 3.50
CA VAL A 37 14.77 -12.08 2.66
C VAL A 37 14.78 -10.56 2.91
N PHE A 38 13.71 -10.03 3.54
CA PHE A 38 13.59 -8.61 3.84
C PHE A 38 12.96 -8.43 5.23
N ARG A 39 13.63 -7.70 6.12
CA ARG A 39 13.24 -7.49 7.52
C ARG A 39 13.27 -6.01 7.87
N PRO A 40 12.60 -5.56 8.95
CA PRO A 40 12.78 -4.22 9.49
C PRO A 40 14.24 -3.91 9.83
N GLU A 41 14.67 -2.68 9.54
CA GLU A 41 16.00 -2.16 9.85
C GLU A 41 15.92 -0.69 10.30
N GLY A 42 16.97 -0.17 10.94
CA GLY A 42 17.10 1.26 11.21
C GLY A 42 15.95 1.86 12.03
N GLY A 43 15.44 1.16 13.03
CA GLY A 43 14.35 1.62 13.89
C GLY A 43 12.95 1.40 13.28
N GLN A 44 12.84 0.66 12.18
CA GLN A 44 11.55 0.19 11.67
C GLN A 44 10.96 -0.85 12.63
N LEU A 45 9.66 -0.78 12.87
CA LEU A 45 8.92 -1.77 13.64
C LEU A 45 8.43 -2.90 12.73
N ASP A 46 7.96 -2.54 11.54
CA ASP A 46 7.43 -3.46 10.53
C ASP A 46 7.80 -3.02 9.12
N VAL A 47 7.74 -3.96 8.18
CA VAL A 47 7.74 -3.75 6.73
C VAL A 47 6.53 -4.48 6.15
N GLU A 48 5.67 -3.76 5.42
CA GLU A 48 4.37 -4.25 4.98
C GLU A 48 4.13 -3.96 3.49
N ASP A 49 3.20 -4.68 2.89
CA ASP A 49 2.60 -4.40 1.57
C ASP A 49 3.61 -4.23 0.43
N PRO A 50 4.51 -5.20 0.17
CA PRO A 50 5.51 -5.08 -0.90
C PRO A 50 4.83 -5.04 -2.28
N ARG A 51 5.24 -4.10 -3.12
CA ARG A 51 4.83 -3.99 -4.52
C ARG A 51 6.07 -3.86 -5.38
N THR A 52 6.28 -4.81 -6.26
CA THR A 52 7.47 -4.89 -7.10
C THR A 52 7.19 -4.36 -8.49
N THR A 53 8.04 -3.44 -8.95
CA THR A 53 8.00 -2.88 -10.30
C THR A 53 9.36 -3.05 -10.97
N PHE A 54 9.37 -3.57 -12.20
CA PHE A 54 10.59 -3.68 -12.99
C PHE A 54 10.77 -2.44 -13.86
N ILE A 55 11.89 -1.73 -13.72
CA ILE A 55 12.20 -0.50 -14.45
C ILE A 55 13.66 -0.56 -14.88
N ASP A 56 13.91 -0.44 -16.17
CA ASP A 56 15.26 -0.33 -16.76
C ASP A 56 16.25 -1.40 -16.24
N GLY A 57 15.80 -2.65 -16.15
CA GLY A 57 16.66 -3.77 -15.74
C GLY A 57 16.77 -3.99 -14.23
N VAL A 58 16.10 -3.19 -13.39
CA VAL A 58 16.15 -3.26 -11.94
C VAL A 58 14.76 -3.48 -11.37
N TYR A 59 14.62 -4.34 -10.38
CA TYR A 59 13.40 -4.50 -9.60
C TYR A 59 13.38 -3.48 -8.46
N TYR A 60 12.35 -2.66 -8.43
CA TYR A 60 12.07 -1.73 -7.32
C TYR A 60 10.94 -2.30 -6.47
N VAL A 61 11.21 -2.44 -5.18
CA VAL A 61 10.23 -2.90 -4.21
C VAL A 61 9.77 -1.71 -3.38
N ALA A 62 8.56 -1.27 -3.63
CA ALA A 62 7.87 -0.31 -2.78
C ALA A 62 7.27 -1.05 -1.60
N TYR A 63 7.41 -0.51 -0.40
CA TYR A 63 6.85 -1.10 0.82
C TYR A 63 6.47 -0.03 1.83
N VAL A 64 5.64 -0.38 2.79
CA VAL A 64 5.31 0.48 3.93
C VAL A 64 6.23 0.15 5.09
N SER A 65 6.90 1.17 5.61
CA SER A 65 7.70 1.08 6.83
C SER A 65 6.93 1.73 7.98
N THR A 66 6.81 1.03 9.09
CA THR A 66 6.24 1.57 10.33
C THR A 66 7.36 1.91 11.31
N LYS A 67 7.26 3.04 11.97
CA LYS A 67 8.23 3.54 12.97
C LYS A 67 7.49 4.24 14.10
N LEU A 68 8.13 4.36 15.25
CA LEU A 68 7.65 5.33 16.25
C LEU A 68 7.76 6.74 15.67
N SER A 69 6.74 7.57 15.88
CA SER A 69 6.74 8.94 15.37
C SER A 69 7.84 9.76 16.04
N ASP A 70 8.66 10.45 15.24
CA ASP A 70 9.69 11.37 15.73
C ASP A 70 9.09 12.63 16.39
N LYS A 71 7.84 12.91 16.08
CA LYS A 71 7.09 13.97 16.74
C LYS A 71 6.57 13.40 18.04
N ASN A 72 6.97 13.86 19.20
CA ASN A 72 6.49 13.47 20.52
C ASN A 72 4.96 13.60 20.67
N VAL A 73 4.23 13.09 19.68
CA VAL A 73 2.78 13.00 19.65
C VAL A 73 2.41 11.73 20.39
N THR A 74 1.92 11.90 21.59
CA THR A 74 1.36 10.80 22.37
C THR A 74 -0.16 10.88 22.34
N LEU A 75 -0.81 9.76 22.07
CA LEU A 75 -2.23 9.57 22.25
C LEU A 75 -2.43 8.69 23.49
N GLU A 76 -3.15 9.19 24.47
CA GLU A 76 -3.40 8.50 25.75
C GLU A 76 -2.11 7.97 26.42
N GLY A 77 -1.00 8.70 26.30
CA GLY A 77 0.31 8.34 26.85
C GLY A 77 1.13 7.36 26.02
N ASN A 78 0.62 6.88 24.87
CA ASN A 78 1.36 6.02 23.94
C ASN A 78 1.94 6.84 22.79
N GLN A 79 3.16 6.51 22.39
CA GLN A 79 3.79 7.15 21.23
C GLN A 79 3.07 6.71 19.94
N LEU A 80 2.73 7.68 19.08
CA LEU A 80 2.05 7.42 17.83
C LEU A 80 2.96 6.64 16.88
N ILE A 81 2.40 5.63 16.22
CA ILE A 81 3.10 4.93 15.14
C ILE A 81 2.92 5.73 13.85
N SER A 82 4.03 6.10 13.24
CA SER A 82 4.10 6.67 11.88
C SER A 82 4.32 5.55 10.88
N PHE A 83 3.72 5.67 9.71
CA PHE A 83 3.99 4.78 8.59
C PHE A 83 4.15 5.57 7.30
N LYS A 84 5.13 5.16 6.50
CA LYS A 84 5.50 5.84 5.25
C LYS A 84 5.89 4.80 4.20
N PRO A 85 5.69 5.10 2.92
CA PRO A 85 6.29 4.32 1.87
C PRO A 85 7.81 4.52 1.84
N GLU A 86 8.51 3.45 1.56
CA GLU A 86 9.95 3.42 1.30
C GLU A 86 10.22 2.59 0.04
N LEU A 87 11.43 2.68 -0.50
CA LEU A 87 11.85 1.92 -1.66
C LEU A 87 13.11 1.10 -1.36
N ALA A 88 13.16 -0.08 -1.93
CA ALA A 88 14.37 -0.84 -2.10
C ALA A 88 14.52 -1.26 -3.57
N CYS A 89 15.73 -1.54 -4.00
CA CYS A 89 15.95 -2.16 -5.30
C CYS A 89 16.76 -3.45 -5.16
N THR A 90 16.57 -4.35 -6.12
CA THR A 90 17.25 -5.65 -6.16
C THR A 90 17.38 -6.13 -7.61
N LEU A 91 18.35 -7.01 -7.85
CA LEU A 91 18.50 -7.71 -9.13
C LEU A 91 18.13 -9.20 -9.02
N ASP A 92 18.07 -9.73 -7.81
CA ASP A 92 18.03 -11.19 -7.53
C ASP A 92 16.98 -11.59 -6.48
N PHE A 93 16.31 -10.64 -5.83
CA PHE A 93 15.42 -10.85 -4.68
C PHE A 93 16.07 -11.53 -3.49
N GLU A 94 17.39 -11.45 -3.38
CA GLU A 94 18.17 -11.92 -2.24
C GLU A 94 18.91 -10.76 -1.58
N ASN A 95 19.48 -9.87 -2.41
CA ASN A 95 20.23 -8.72 -1.98
C ASN A 95 19.43 -7.44 -2.29
N TYR A 96 19.14 -6.65 -1.26
CA TYR A 96 18.34 -5.43 -1.37
C TYR A 96 19.18 -4.20 -1.00
N HIS A 97 19.12 -3.20 -1.87
CA HIS A 97 19.61 -1.88 -1.55
C HIS A 97 18.42 -0.96 -1.22
N ARG A 98 18.29 -0.58 0.06
CA ARG A 98 17.24 0.33 0.53
C ARG A 98 17.67 1.77 0.39
N PHE A 99 16.73 2.64 0.09
CA PHE A 99 16.96 4.07 0.08
C PHE A 99 15.73 4.84 0.54
N GLN A 100 16.00 5.91 1.28
CA GLN A 100 14.93 6.76 1.76
C GLN A 100 14.36 7.59 0.63
N ILE A 101 13.03 7.76 0.66
CA ILE A 101 12.31 8.69 -0.19
C ILE A 101 11.81 9.87 0.65
N SER A 102 11.67 11.02 0.00
CA SER A 102 11.20 12.25 0.62
C SER A 102 10.04 12.85 -0.18
N GLY A 103 9.34 13.82 0.42
CA GLY A 103 8.22 14.49 -0.22
C GLY A 103 6.89 13.75 -0.13
N MET A 104 6.87 12.51 0.36
CA MET A 104 5.62 11.78 0.58
C MET A 104 4.89 12.30 1.83
N PRO A 105 3.55 12.42 1.77
CA PRO A 105 2.77 12.72 2.96
C PRO A 105 2.97 11.66 4.04
N GLU A 106 2.95 12.09 5.30
CA GLU A 106 2.91 11.18 6.44
C GLU A 106 1.61 10.34 6.39
N PHE A 107 1.65 9.13 6.94
CA PHE A 107 0.52 8.18 6.91
C PHE A 107 0.06 7.83 5.48
N THR A 108 1.00 7.50 4.63
CA THR A 108 0.74 7.11 3.24
C THR A 108 0.94 5.60 3.06
N LYS A 109 -0.02 4.94 2.42
CA LYS A 109 0.00 3.52 2.02
C LYS A 109 -0.20 3.37 0.50
N ASP A 110 -0.21 2.12 0.04
CA ASP A 110 -0.51 1.72 -1.35
C ASP A 110 0.40 2.43 -2.38
N PHE A 111 1.68 2.60 -2.02
CA PHE A 111 2.66 3.20 -2.91
C PHE A 111 3.12 2.20 -3.95
N VAL A 112 2.95 2.52 -5.23
CA VAL A 112 3.32 1.66 -6.35
C VAL A 112 3.84 2.49 -7.51
N LEU A 113 4.90 2.02 -8.16
CA LEU A 113 5.55 2.70 -9.27
C LEU A 113 4.91 2.33 -10.61
N PHE A 114 4.94 3.25 -11.57
CA PHE A 114 4.76 2.92 -12.98
C PHE A 114 6.02 2.23 -13.52
N PRO A 115 5.88 1.23 -14.43
CA PRO A 115 7.02 0.43 -14.89
C PRO A 115 7.98 1.15 -15.85
N ARG A 116 7.72 2.41 -16.16
CA ARG A 116 8.60 3.29 -16.93
C ARG A 116 8.31 4.76 -16.67
N LYS A 117 9.20 5.61 -17.10
CA LYS A 117 8.97 7.06 -17.12
C LYS A 117 7.85 7.44 -18.11
N VAL A 118 7.04 8.41 -17.69
CA VAL A 118 6.03 9.07 -18.53
C VAL A 118 6.41 10.53 -18.62
N ASN A 119 6.61 11.05 -19.83
CA ASN A 119 7.08 12.42 -20.09
C ASN A 119 8.39 12.77 -19.35
N GLY A 120 9.31 11.80 -19.24
CA GLY A 120 10.62 11.99 -18.61
C GLY A 120 10.64 11.86 -17.09
N GLU A 121 9.49 11.65 -16.43
CA GLU A 121 9.37 11.53 -14.98
C GLU A 121 8.97 10.11 -14.58
N TYR A 122 9.45 9.65 -13.42
CA TYR A 122 8.89 8.50 -12.73
C TYR A 122 7.56 8.92 -12.11
N LEU A 123 6.59 8.03 -12.21
CA LEU A 123 5.27 8.22 -11.61
C LEU A 123 5.03 7.14 -10.56
N ALA A 124 4.28 7.50 -9.53
CA ALA A 124 3.80 6.57 -8.52
C ALA A 124 2.36 6.89 -8.13
N LEU A 125 1.63 5.84 -7.77
CA LEU A 125 0.34 5.98 -7.12
C LEU A 125 0.53 5.78 -5.61
N HIS A 126 -0.32 6.44 -4.82
CA HIS A 126 -0.30 6.31 -3.37
C HIS A 126 -1.65 6.72 -2.78
N ARG A 127 -1.83 6.46 -1.50
CA ARG A 127 -3.02 6.85 -0.75
C ARG A 127 -2.64 7.42 0.61
N PRO A 128 -2.80 8.73 0.84
CA PRO A 128 -2.82 9.29 2.19
C PRO A 128 -3.96 8.64 2.99
N THR A 129 -3.69 8.29 4.23
CA THR A 129 -4.68 7.63 5.09
C THR A 129 -4.55 8.14 6.52
N ILE A 130 -5.52 7.86 7.36
CA ILE A 130 -5.47 8.18 8.77
C ILE A 130 -5.17 6.91 9.57
N PRO A 131 -4.26 6.93 10.55
CA PRO A 131 -4.14 5.85 11.51
C PRO A 131 -5.46 5.61 12.25
N ASP A 132 -5.79 4.35 12.51
CA ASP A 132 -7.05 4.00 13.18
C ASP A 132 -7.14 4.66 14.57
N GLU A 133 -6.01 4.84 15.28
CA GLU A 133 -5.91 5.53 16.56
C GLU A 133 -6.31 7.01 16.48
N LEU A 134 -6.12 7.62 15.32
CA LEU A 134 -6.48 9.03 15.07
C LEU A 134 -7.87 9.18 14.42
N ALA A 135 -8.49 8.08 14.00
CA ALA A 135 -9.78 8.11 13.30
C ALA A 135 -10.91 8.73 14.14
N ASN A 136 -10.83 8.62 15.47
CA ASN A 136 -11.79 9.23 16.39
C ASN A 136 -11.54 10.74 16.62
N ASN A 137 -10.43 11.31 16.15
CA ASN A 137 -10.21 12.75 16.21
C ASN A 137 -11.06 13.44 15.12
N PRO A 138 -12.07 14.27 15.46
CA PRO A 138 -13.01 14.80 14.49
C PRO A 138 -12.39 15.74 13.46
N VAL A 139 -11.29 16.41 13.79
CA VAL A 139 -10.58 17.30 12.87
C VAL A 139 -9.76 16.49 11.86
N LEU A 140 -8.96 15.55 12.35
CA LEU A 140 -8.10 14.69 11.52
C LEU A 140 -8.95 13.76 10.67
N SER A 141 -9.96 13.12 11.25
CA SER A 141 -10.89 12.26 10.53
C SER A 141 -11.56 13.00 9.35
N ARG A 142 -12.04 14.23 9.60
CA ARG A 142 -12.67 15.06 8.55
C ARG A 142 -11.68 15.47 7.46
N PHE A 143 -10.44 15.75 7.83
CA PHE A 143 -9.38 16.08 6.87
C PHE A 143 -9.05 14.87 6.00
N TYR A 144 -8.70 13.73 6.61
CA TYR A 144 -8.28 12.53 5.90
C TYR A 144 -9.43 11.80 5.18
N ALA A 145 -10.68 11.92 5.64
CA ALA A 145 -11.82 11.33 4.92
C ALA A 145 -11.92 11.82 3.47
N LYS A 146 -11.50 13.05 3.20
CA LYS A 146 -11.44 13.61 1.85
C LYS A 146 -10.27 13.10 1.03
N GLU A 147 -9.27 12.49 1.69
CA GLU A 147 -8.00 12.09 1.08
C GLU A 147 -7.93 10.58 0.74
N GLN A 148 -8.96 9.80 1.08
CA GLN A 148 -9.02 8.33 0.96
C GLN A 148 -9.14 7.81 -0.49
N GLY A 149 -8.68 8.60 -1.47
CA GLY A 149 -8.62 8.25 -2.88
C GLY A 149 -7.22 7.83 -3.33
N ILE A 150 -7.09 7.53 -4.61
CA ILE A 150 -5.79 7.26 -5.25
C ILE A 150 -5.19 8.57 -5.73
N TRP A 151 -3.95 8.82 -5.32
CA TRP A 151 -3.15 9.98 -5.69
C TRP A 151 -2.01 9.57 -6.60
N LEU A 152 -1.62 10.47 -7.49
CA LEU A 152 -0.43 10.35 -8.33
C LEU A 152 0.63 11.33 -7.82
N ALA A 153 1.86 10.86 -7.75
CA ALA A 153 3.05 11.66 -7.46
C ALA A 153 4.10 11.49 -8.58
N ARG A 154 5.05 12.41 -8.66
CA ARG A 154 6.10 12.47 -9.66
C ARG A 154 7.48 12.53 -9.02
N SER A 155 8.49 12.01 -9.72
CA SER A 155 9.89 12.10 -9.32
C SER A 155 10.81 12.09 -10.53
N HIS A 156 11.94 12.78 -10.44
CA HIS A 156 13.00 12.68 -11.44
C HIS A 156 14.01 11.57 -11.14
N ASP A 157 14.12 11.17 -9.86
CA ASP A 157 15.24 10.35 -9.35
C ASP A 157 14.80 9.19 -8.45
N LEU A 158 13.48 8.93 -8.30
CA LEU A 158 12.87 7.97 -7.37
C LEU A 158 13.09 8.28 -5.88
N ARG A 159 13.77 9.37 -5.55
CA ARG A 159 14.09 9.76 -4.17
C ARG A 159 13.24 10.92 -3.67
N GLN A 160 13.06 11.95 -4.48
CA GLN A 160 12.24 13.10 -4.14
C GLN A 160 10.94 13.08 -4.93
N TRP A 161 9.81 13.03 -4.22
CA TRP A 161 8.46 12.97 -4.77
C TRP A 161 7.73 14.29 -4.58
N TYR A 162 7.00 14.71 -5.62
CA TYR A 162 6.30 16.00 -5.67
C TYR A 162 5.07 15.94 -6.59
N GLY A 163 4.35 17.05 -6.70
CA GLY A 163 3.22 17.17 -7.62
C GLY A 163 2.04 16.24 -7.29
N HIS A 164 1.83 15.96 -5.99
CA HIS A 164 0.77 15.09 -5.52
C HIS A 164 -0.60 15.58 -5.96
N ARG A 165 -1.30 14.74 -6.67
CA ARG A 165 -2.65 15.03 -7.17
C ARG A 165 -3.56 13.83 -7.03
N LYS A 166 -4.72 14.02 -6.43
CA LYS A 166 -5.74 12.98 -6.37
C LYS A 166 -6.35 12.79 -7.77
N ILE A 167 -6.35 11.55 -8.25
CA ILE A 167 -6.82 11.18 -9.58
C ILE A 167 -8.10 10.35 -9.54
N LEU A 168 -8.36 9.63 -8.45
CA LEU A 168 -9.56 8.82 -8.30
C LEU A 168 -10.12 8.95 -6.89
N ASN A 169 -11.43 9.17 -6.79
CA ASN A 169 -12.15 9.23 -5.52
C ASN A 169 -12.87 7.90 -5.24
N PRO A 170 -13.05 7.54 -3.96
CA PRO A 170 -13.97 6.47 -3.61
C PRO A 170 -15.39 6.79 -4.10
N ALA A 171 -16.16 5.76 -4.46
CA ALA A 171 -17.60 5.90 -4.70
C ALA A 171 -18.34 6.26 -3.38
N SER A 172 -19.61 6.67 -3.49
CA SER A 172 -20.37 7.19 -2.36
C SER A 172 -20.59 6.17 -1.21
N ASP A 173 -20.49 4.90 -1.51
CA ASP A 173 -20.65 3.79 -0.56
C ASP A 173 -19.30 3.13 -0.18
N GLU A 174 -18.19 3.68 -0.68
CA GLU A 174 -16.84 3.26 -0.37
C GLU A 174 -16.20 4.20 0.67
N ILE A 175 -15.53 3.61 1.64
CA ILE A 175 -14.82 4.38 2.67
C ILE A 175 -13.41 4.77 2.22
N ARG A 176 -12.80 3.98 1.33
CA ARG A 176 -11.50 4.23 0.73
C ARG A 176 -11.24 3.35 -0.48
N ILE A 177 -10.30 3.78 -1.32
CA ILE A 177 -9.74 2.99 -2.42
C ILE A 177 -8.21 3.08 -2.39
N GLY A 178 -7.52 2.07 -2.90
CA GLY A 178 -6.06 2.08 -2.92
C GLY A 178 -5.50 1.28 -4.09
N ALA A 179 -4.39 1.73 -4.66
CA ALA A 179 -3.72 1.05 -5.74
C ALA A 179 -3.25 -0.35 -5.30
N GLY A 180 -3.36 -1.31 -6.21
CA GLY A 180 -2.88 -2.66 -6.04
C GLY A 180 -1.52 -2.89 -6.70
N ALA A 181 -1.48 -3.76 -7.71
CA ALA A 181 -0.30 -4.05 -8.50
C ALA A 181 0.18 -2.83 -9.35
N PRO A 182 1.42 -2.82 -9.81
CA PRO A 182 1.92 -1.81 -10.76
C PRO A 182 1.00 -1.69 -11.97
N PRO A 183 0.72 -0.46 -12.45
CA PRO A 183 -0.11 -0.25 -13.63
C PRO A 183 0.47 -0.95 -14.86
N ILE A 184 -0.39 -1.56 -15.67
CA ILE A 184 -0.01 -2.26 -16.90
C ILE A 184 -0.25 -1.33 -18.09
N GLU A 185 0.78 -1.11 -18.88
CA GLU A 185 0.64 -0.32 -20.11
C GLU A 185 -0.05 -1.13 -21.21
N THR A 186 -1.03 -0.51 -21.85
CA THR A 186 -1.72 -1.01 -23.04
C THR A 186 -1.76 0.05 -24.12
N GLU A 187 -2.23 -0.29 -25.32
CA GLU A 187 -2.44 0.68 -26.41
C GLU A 187 -3.46 1.76 -26.02
N ASP A 188 -4.45 1.39 -25.21
CA ASP A 188 -5.54 2.29 -24.78
C ASP A 188 -5.17 3.16 -23.57
N GLY A 189 -4.12 2.81 -22.83
CA GLY A 189 -3.71 3.52 -21.62
C GLY A 189 -3.10 2.62 -20.56
N TRP A 190 -3.09 3.08 -19.33
CA TRP A 190 -2.61 2.32 -18.17
C TRP A 190 -3.77 1.65 -17.47
N VAL A 191 -3.76 0.33 -17.43
CA VAL A 191 -4.71 -0.46 -16.64
C VAL A 191 -4.22 -0.52 -15.20
N LEU A 192 -4.97 0.04 -14.30
CA LEU A 192 -4.73 0.02 -12.86
C LEU A 192 -5.69 -0.95 -12.20
N PHE A 193 -5.14 -1.99 -11.55
CA PHE A 193 -5.86 -2.76 -10.54
C PHE A 193 -5.85 -2.01 -9.22
N TYR A 194 -7.00 -1.87 -8.59
CA TYR A 194 -7.11 -1.24 -7.28
C TYR A 194 -8.17 -1.92 -6.41
N HIS A 195 -8.03 -1.80 -5.11
CA HIS A 195 -9.02 -2.27 -4.17
C HIS A 195 -9.92 -1.14 -3.70
N ALA A 196 -11.18 -1.48 -3.48
CA ALA A 196 -12.16 -0.63 -2.85
C ALA A 196 -12.62 -1.26 -1.53
N VAL A 197 -12.88 -0.43 -0.53
CA VAL A 197 -13.30 -0.89 0.81
C VAL A 197 -14.65 -0.31 1.13
N LYS A 198 -15.60 -1.19 1.46
CA LYS A 198 -16.94 -0.84 1.96
C LYS A 198 -17.15 -1.36 3.37
N MET A 199 -18.12 -0.79 4.08
CA MET A 199 -18.64 -1.38 5.30
C MET A 199 -19.83 -2.29 4.97
N ASP A 200 -19.77 -3.51 5.43
CA ASP A 200 -20.94 -4.38 5.45
C ASP A 200 -21.94 -3.84 6.48
N LYS A 201 -23.15 -3.53 6.02
CA LYS A 201 -24.19 -2.93 6.86
C LYS A 201 -24.76 -3.89 7.92
N HIS A 202 -24.58 -5.20 7.75
CA HIS A 202 -25.10 -6.22 8.66
C HIS A 202 -24.09 -6.61 9.72
N THR A 203 -22.81 -6.73 9.32
CA THR A 203 -21.73 -7.18 10.21
C THR A 203 -20.90 -6.02 10.78
N ASN A 204 -21.03 -4.84 10.18
CA ASN A 204 -20.21 -3.64 10.44
C ASN A 204 -18.71 -3.92 10.26
N LYS A 205 -18.36 -4.82 9.35
CA LYS A 205 -16.98 -5.16 8.99
C LYS A 205 -16.61 -4.65 7.62
N ARG A 206 -15.32 -4.53 7.37
CA ARG A 206 -14.78 -4.05 6.09
C ARG A 206 -14.81 -5.16 5.04
N ILE A 207 -15.34 -4.86 3.85
CA ILE A 207 -15.28 -5.72 2.66
C ILE A 207 -14.32 -5.08 1.67
N TYR A 208 -13.32 -5.84 1.23
CA TYR A 208 -12.40 -5.44 0.17
C TYR A 208 -12.82 -6.10 -1.15
N SER A 209 -12.86 -5.30 -2.20
CA SER A 209 -13.22 -5.73 -3.56
C SER A 209 -12.24 -5.15 -4.57
N GLY A 210 -12.00 -5.86 -5.66
CA GLY A 210 -11.11 -5.41 -6.73
C GLY A 210 -11.88 -4.75 -7.87
N GLN A 211 -11.29 -3.69 -8.42
CA GLN A 211 -11.77 -2.92 -9.56
C GLN A 211 -10.63 -2.60 -10.52
N LEU A 212 -10.98 -2.14 -11.72
CA LEU A 212 -10.04 -1.64 -12.73
C LEU A 212 -10.32 -0.16 -13.01
N ALA A 213 -9.26 0.59 -13.24
CA ALA A 213 -9.34 1.90 -13.86
C ALA A 213 -8.43 1.94 -15.09
N LEU A 214 -8.89 2.58 -16.16
CA LEU A 214 -8.09 2.91 -17.32
C LEU A 214 -7.65 4.37 -17.21
N LEU A 215 -6.34 4.59 -17.10
CA LEU A 215 -5.75 5.93 -17.09
C LEU A 215 -5.26 6.30 -18.48
N ASP A 216 -5.21 7.59 -18.78
CA ASP A 216 -4.68 8.05 -20.06
C ASP A 216 -3.19 7.67 -20.21
N ARG A 217 -2.80 7.24 -21.40
CA ARG A 217 -1.46 6.71 -21.68
C ARG A 217 -0.35 7.75 -21.51
N PHE A 218 -0.62 8.98 -21.96
CA PHE A 218 0.36 10.06 -21.99
C PHE A 218 0.22 11.00 -20.78
N ASN A 219 -0.97 11.04 -20.17
CA ASN A 219 -1.23 11.83 -18.98
C ASN A 219 -2.06 11.02 -17.96
N PRO A 220 -1.42 10.12 -17.20
CA PRO A 220 -2.11 9.22 -16.26
C PRO A 220 -2.87 9.91 -15.12
N GLN A 221 -2.85 11.25 -15.06
CA GLN A 221 -3.74 12.00 -14.17
C GLN A 221 -5.21 11.95 -14.59
N PHE A 222 -5.47 11.64 -15.88
CA PHE A 222 -6.82 11.52 -16.41
C PHE A 222 -7.27 10.06 -16.35
N VAL A 223 -8.30 9.79 -15.59
CA VAL A 223 -9.00 8.51 -15.55
C VAL A 223 -10.01 8.52 -16.70
N LYS A 224 -9.85 7.60 -17.65
CA LYS A 224 -10.74 7.45 -18.82
C LYS A 224 -12.01 6.69 -18.48
N SER A 225 -11.86 5.63 -17.66
CA SER A 225 -13.00 4.80 -17.23
C SER A 225 -12.65 4.03 -15.97
N VAL A 226 -13.68 3.57 -15.29
CA VAL A 226 -13.62 2.70 -14.10
C VAL A 226 -14.60 1.55 -14.32
N SER A 227 -14.20 0.34 -13.98
CA SER A 227 -15.07 -0.84 -14.05
C SER A 227 -16.01 -0.93 -12.85
N ASP A 228 -17.02 -1.77 -12.95
CA ASP A 228 -17.69 -2.34 -11.79
C ASP A 228 -16.73 -3.25 -11.00
N TYR A 229 -17.18 -3.78 -9.85
CA TYR A 229 -16.38 -4.76 -9.09
C TYR A 229 -16.17 -6.02 -9.92
N ILE A 230 -14.90 -6.32 -10.21
CA ILE A 230 -14.51 -7.51 -10.98
C ILE A 230 -14.14 -8.67 -10.06
N LEU A 231 -13.73 -8.38 -8.82
CA LEU A 231 -13.35 -9.35 -7.82
C LEU A 231 -14.03 -8.98 -6.49
N THR A 232 -14.78 -9.93 -5.97
CA THR A 232 -15.41 -9.81 -4.65
C THR A 232 -15.19 -11.11 -3.88
N PRO A 233 -15.04 -11.07 -2.55
CA PRO A 233 -14.84 -12.27 -1.73
C PRO A 233 -16.02 -13.24 -1.89
N GLN A 234 -15.77 -14.46 -2.40
CA GLN A 234 -16.78 -15.47 -2.66
C GLN A 234 -16.54 -16.76 -1.89
N ARG A 235 -15.28 -17.11 -1.65
CA ARG A 235 -14.90 -18.36 -1.00
C ARG A 235 -14.90 -18.20 0.52
N ASP A 236 -15.12 -19.29 1.23
CA ASP A 236 -15.17 -19.30 2.69
C ASP A 236 -13.85 -18.78 3.33
N TYR A 237 -12.71 -19.11 2.74
CA TYR A 237 -11.41 -18.64 3.21
C TYR A 237 -11.20 -17.14 2.97
N GLU A 238 -11.90 -16.54 2.01
CA GLU A 238 -11.91 -15.10 1.75
C GLU A 238 -12.88 -14.36 2.68
N ARG A 239 -13.89 -15.06 3.21
CA ARG A 239 -14.98 -14.51 4.02
C ARG A 239 -14.80 -14.70 5.51
N LYS A 240 -13.95 -15.62 5.92
CA LYS A 240 -13.73 -15.97 7.32
C LYS A 240 -12.25 -15.96 7.63
N ASN A 241 -11.73 -14.85 8.12
CA ASN A 241 -10.42 -14.85 8.74
C ASN A 241 -10.60 -14.72 10.27
N PRO A 242 -10.54 -15.83 11.03
CA PRO A 242 -10.74 -15.82 12.47
C PRO A 242 -9.63 -15.09 13.24
N GLU A 243 -8.49 -14.83 12.61
CA GLU A 243 -7.33 -14.19 13.24
C GLU A 243 -7.35 -12.66 13.11
N ILE A 244 -8.15 -12.10 12.19
CA ILE A 244 -8.26 -10.66 11.96
C ILE A 244 -9.68 -10.22 12.31
N LEU A 245 -9.88 -9.76 13.54
CA LEU A 245 -11.18 -9.43 14.13
C LEU A 245 -12.01 -8.41 13.34
N ASP A 246 -11.37 -7.52 12.55
CA ASP A 246 -12.03 -6.43 11.82
C ASP A 246 -12.18 -6.65 10.31
N LEU A 247 -11.66 -7.77 9.77
CA LEU A 247 -11.68 -8.08 8.35
C LEU A 247 -12.43 -9.38 8.11
N GLU A 248 -13.68 -9.32 7.64
CA GLU A 248 -14.43 -10.54 7.28
C GLU A 248 -14.21 -10.96 5.83
N HIS A 249 -13.93 -10.03 4.95
CA HIS A 249 -13.92 -10.28 3.53
C HIS A 249 -12.75 -9.52 2.88
N VAL A 250 -11.64 -10.21 2.65
CA VAL A 250 -10.45 -9.57 2.07
C VAL A 250 -10.10 -10.17 0.74
N PHE A 251 -10.11 -9.34 -0.27
CA PHE A 251 -9.45 -9.58 -1.55
C PHE A 251 -8.37 -8.49 -1.71
N PHE A 252 -7.10 -8.88 -1.71
CA PHE A 252 -6.00 -7.96 -2.04
C PHE A 252 -5.61 -8.11 -3.50
N THR A 253 -5.50 -7.00 -4.20
CA THR A 253 -5.00 -6.90 -5.57
C THR A 253 -3.53 -6.50 -5.57
#